data_9a5c0eaa35e638507187e55dc92e9454
#
_entry.id   9a5c0eaa35e638507187e55dc92e9454
#
_cell.length_a   1.000
_cell.length_b   1.000
_cell.length_c   1.000
_cell.angle_alpha   90.00
_cell.angle_beta   90.00
_cell.angle_gamma   90.00
#
_symmetry.space_group_name_H-M   'P 1'
#
loop_
_entity.id
_entity.type
_entity.pdbx_description
1 polymer ?
#
loop_
_entity_poly.entity_id
_entity_poly.type
_entity_poly.pdbx_seq_one_letter_code
_entity_poly.pdbx_strand_id
1 'polypeptide(L)'
;MNTTQIYALINEVNAQAYGANALAVADVQGLISLGNTVLSSTTNTESFLNTLVQRIGRTIISFRAYRNKFGDMVRNDFEWGAILQKIRVKLPETVEDPAYNLTDGQSVDPWTIYKPDVTQKFFVTRTPYMVPVTIAREQLKEAFTGESMMGAFIAAVFGQVRNALEVTLESLGRLAIANMIAETGAREVKLVTDYNAEVGAGGETVTAATALQDPAFLRYAVTRIKSMSDYFEDMGTLYNDGSIETFTPKSDQKLKVLSDFERRLETVVQYSAFNEEMVSLNAFQTVNFWQGQNTNANRDSIVIKRASDGTETTVNNIMAVLYDVEALGLYRKDEDVLTTPVNAKGMYYNTFYHLKQLWFNDLSENFVYFTLN
;
A
#
# COMPACT_ATOMS: atom_id res chain seq x y z
N MET A 1 11.73 -19.53 -13.75
CA MET A 1 12.51 -20.57 -13.04
C MET A 1 13.43 -21.24 -14.02
N ASN A 2 14.64 -21.55 -13.60
CA ASN A 2 15.50 -22.44 -14.40
C ASN A 2 15.19 -23.91 -14.03
N THR A 3 15.66 -24.86 -14.85
CA THR A 3 15.46 -26.30 -14.65
C THR A 3 15.81 -26.79 -13.26
N THR A 4 16.94 -26.33 -12.72
CA THR A 4 17.43 -26.71 -11.38
C THR A 4 16.46 -26.25 -10.27
N GLN A 5 15.90 -25.05 -10.42
CA GLN A 5 14.92 -24.52 -9.45
C GLN A 5 13.57 -25.26 -9.50
N ILE A 6 13.16 -25.72 -10.69
CA ILE A 6 11.96 -26.54 -10.87
C ILE A 6 12.13 -27.88 -10.17
N TYR A 7 13.24 -28.57 -10.41
CA TYR A 7 13.52 -29.87 -9.75
C TYR A 7 13.68 -29.72 -8.24
N ALA A 8 14.35 -28.65 -7.76
CA ALA A 8 14.47 -28.39 -6.34
C ALA A 8 13.09 -28.20 -5.66
N LEU A 9 12.22 -27.39 -6.28
CA LEU A 9 10.86 -27.20 -5.78
C LEU A 9 10.04 -28.50 -5.76
N ILE A 10 10.09 -29.26 -6.86
CA ILE A 10 9.36 -30.53 -6.96
C ILE A 10 9.86 -31.54 -5.95
N ASN A 11 11.18 -31.64 -5.76
CA ASN A 11 11.77 -32.54 -4.75
C ASN A 11 11.35 -32.13 -3.34
N GLU A 12 11.30 -30.86 -3.04
CA GLU A 12 10.85 -30.36 -1.75
C GLU A 12 9.37 -30.66 -1.50
N VAL A 13 8.51 -30.43 -2.52
CA VAL A 13 7.09 -30.79 -2.48
C VAL A 13 6.92 -32.29 -2.30
N ASN A 14 7.65 -33.09 -3.05
CA ASN A 14 7.60 -34.55 -3.00
C ASN A 14 8.03 -35.09 -1.63
N ALA A 15 9.13 -34.58 -1.08
CA ALA A 15 9.61 -34.96 0.26
C ALA A 15 8.57 -34.61 1.34
N GLN A 16 7.90 -33.50 1.23
CA GLN A 16 6.87 -33.09 2.19
C GLN A 16 5.55 -33.87 2.01
N ALA A 17 5.16 -34.16 0.77
CA ALA A 17 3.92 -34.89 0.48
C ALA A 17 4.01 -36.39 0.83
N TYR A 18 5.16 -37.01 0.58
CA TYR A 18 5.32 -38.49 0.66
C TYR A 18 6.39 -38.94 1.65
N GLY A 19 7.12 -38.04 2.29
CA GLY A 19 8.11 -38.37 3.33
C GLY A 19 9.19 -39.34 2.84
N ALA A 20 9.33 -40.50 3.55
CA ALA A 20 10.33 -41.52 3.23
C ALA A 20 10.11 -42.22 1.85
N ASN A 21 8.92 -42.09 1.28
CA ASN A 21 8.55 -42.68 -0.04
C ASN A 21 8.75 -41.67 -1.19
N ALA A 22 9.40 -40.53 -0.94
CA ALA A 22 9.61 -39.53 -1.94
C ALA A 22 10.60 -39.99 -3.03
N LEU A 23 10.21 -39.84 -4.30
CA LEU A 23 11.06 -40.12 -5.44
C LEU A 23 11.91 -38.89 -5.75
N ALA A 24 13.23 -39.02 -5.76
CA ALA A 24 14.11 -37.92 -6.16
C ALA A 24 14.00 -37.66 -7.67
N VAL A 25 13.73 -36.41 -8.03
CA VAL A 25 13.63 -35.94 -9.42
C VAL A 25 14.92 -35.20 -9.80
N ALA A 26 15.72 -35.78 -10.69
CA ALA A 26 16.93 -35.17 -11.18
C ALA A 26 16.91 -34.88 -12.67
N ASP A 27 15.97 -35.49 -13.39
CA ASP A 27 15.81 -35.43 -14.84
C ASP A 27 14.34 -35.58 -15.26
N VAL A 28 14.09 -35.49 -16.58
CA VAL A 28 12.75 -35.63 -17.14
C VAL A 28 12.12 -37.00 -16.87
N GLN A 29 12.92 -38.07 -16.86
CA GLN A 29 12.44 -39.42 -16.59
C GLN A 29 11.98 -39.57 -15.12
N GLY A 30 12.72 -38.99 -14.19
CA GLY A 30 12.34 -38.90 -12.80
C GLY A 30 11.05 -38.10 -12.60
N LEU A 31 10.89 -37.00 -13.35
CA LEU A 31 9.66 -36.19 -13.34
C LEU A 31 8.43 -36.97 -13.86
N ILE A 32 8.57 -37.72 -14.97
CA ILE A 32 7.51 -38.57 -15.51
C ILE A 32 7.15 -39.70 -14.53
N SER A 33 8.14 -40.31 -13.90
CA SER A 33 7.95 -41.36 -12.90
C SER A 33 7.20 -40.84 -11.67
N LEU A 34 7.57 -39.66 -11.19
CA LEU A 34 6.84 -38.96 -10.14
C LEU A 34 5.39 -38.65 -10.57
N GLY A 35 5.19 -38.14 -11.79
CA GLY A 35 3.87 -37.88 -12.35
C GLY A 35 2.97 -39.10 -12.35
N ASN A 36 3.50 -40.25 -12.75
CA ASN A 36 2.77 -41.50 -12.71
C ASN A 36 2.37 -41.90 -11.27
N THR A 37 3.26 -41.69 -10.30
CA THR A 37 2.97 -41.96 -8.88
C THR A 37 1.92 -41.00 -8.33
N VAL A 38 2.06 -39.71 -8.60
CA VAL A 38 1.08 -38.68 -8.20
C VAL A 38 -0.29 -38.95 -8.76
N LEU A 39 -0.37 -39.27 -10.05
CA LEU A 39 -1.63 -39.50 -10.77
C LEU A 39 -2.24 -40.89 -10.55
N SER A 40 -1.53 -41.79 -9.88
CA SER A 40 -2.01 -43.17 -9.63
C SER A 40 -3.23 -43.24 -8.72
N SER A 41 -3.36 -42.28 -7.79
CA SER A 41 -4.51 -42.20 -6.90
C SER A 41 -4.96 -40.75 -6.67
N THR A 42 -6.25 -40.60 -6.31
CA THR A 42 -6.81 -39.29 -5.96
C THR A 42 -6.13 -38.70 -4.73
N THR A 43 -5.87 -39.50 -3.71
CA THR A 43 -5.23 -39.12 -2.46
C THR A 43 -3.80 -38.60 -2.69
N ASN A 44 -3.05 -39.26 -3.57
CA ASN A 44 -1.68 -38.82 -3.92
C ASN A 44 -1.73 -37.50 -4.66
N THR A 45 -2.65 -37.32 -5.60
CA THR A 45 -2.82 -36.08 -6.33
C THR A 45 -3.21 -34.92 -5.41
N GLU A 46 -4.13 -35.15 -4.47
CA GLU A 46 -4.55 -34.15 -3.48
C GLU A 46 -3.39 -33.76 -2.54
N SER A 47 -2.65 -34.74 -2.03
CA SER A 47 -1.50 -34.49 -1.16
C SER A 47 -0.42 -33.69 -1.87
N PHE A 48 -0.10 -34.03 -3.12
CA PHE A 48 0.88 -33.30 -3.93
C PHE A 48 0.41 -31.88 -4.22
N LEU A 49 -0.84 -31.68 -4.66
CA LEU A 49 -1.38 -30.34 -4.95
C LEU A 49 -1.44 -29.45 -3.72
N ASN A 50 -1.91 -29.94 -2.60
CA ASN A 50 -1.96 -29.18 -1.35
C ASN A 50 -0.56 -28.72 -0.93
N THR A 51 0.41 -29.63 -1.00
CA THR A 51 1.80 -29.31 -0.66
C THR A 51 2.42 -28.33 -1.66
N LEU A 52 2.19 -28.53 -2.95
CA LEU A 52 2.65 -27.64 -4.02
C LEU A 52 2.10 -26.23 -3.85
N VAL A 53 0.81 -26.09 -3.62
CA VAL A 53 0.14 -24.79 -3.42
C VAL A 53 0.69 -24.07 -2.20
N GLN A 54 0.88 -24.76 -1.07
CA GLN A 54 1.45 -24.17 0.14
C GLN A 54 2.91 -23.71 -0.04
N ARG A 55 3.70 -24.49 -0.81
CA ARG A 55 5.11 -24.18 -1.06
C ARG A 55 5.29 -23.03 -2.03
N ILE A 56 4.49 -22.98 -3.09
CA ILE A 56 4.57 -21.91 -4.09
C ILE A 56 4.21 -20.55 -3.48
N GLY A 57 3.29 -20.49 -2.53
CA GLY A 57 3.00 -19.27 -1.76
C GLY A 57 4.22 -18.68 -1.06
N ARG A 58 5.24 -19.48 -0.76
CA ARG A 58 6.49 -19.07 -0.10
C ARG A 58 7.69 -18.94 -1.05
N THR A 59 7.58 -19.41 -2.31
CA THR A 59 8.70 -19.45 -3.25
C THR A 59 8.65 -18.25 -4.19
N ILE A 60 9.74 -17.50 -4.30
CA ILE A 60 9.87 -16.40 -5.27
C ILE A 60 10.08 -17.03 -6.64
N ILE A 61 9.01 -17.13 -7.41
CA ILE A 61 9.04 -17.57 -8.80
C ILE A 61 9.38 -16.35 -9.66
N SER A 62 10.44 -16.44 -10.48
CA SER A 62 10.85 -15.35 -11.36
C SER A 62 9.91 -15.22 -12.55
N PHE A 63 8.75 -14.67 -12.32
CA PHE A 63 7.89 -14.08 -13.34
C PHE A 63 8.09 -12.58 -13.36
N ARG A 64 7.51 -11.90 -14.36
CA ARG A 64 7.21 -10.49 -14.23
C ARG A 64 6.17 -10.35 -13.11
N ALA A 65 6.63 -10.45 -11.87
CA ALA A 65 5.81 -10.19 -10.72
C ALA A 65 5.39 -8.72 -10.77
N TYR A 66 4.12 -8.49 -10.74
CA TYR A 66 3.60 -7.15 -10.54
C TYR A 66 4.05 -6.64 -9.17
N ARG A 67 4.62 -5.44 -9.12
CA ARG A 67 4.97 -4.78 -7.87
C ARG A 67 3.92 -3.73 -7.57
N ASN A 68 3.29 -3.87 -6.44
CA ASN A 68 2.38 -2.89 -5.88
C ASN A 68 3.11 -1.55 -5.65
N LYS A 69 2.56 -0.47 -6.19
CA LYS A 69 3.09 0.89 -5.99
C LYS A 69 2.81 1.47 -4.60
N PHE A 70 1.95 0.82 -3.83
CA PHE A 70 1.62 1.15 -2.45
C PHE A 70 2.20 0.16 -1.45
N GLY A 71 3.25 -0.58 -1.85
CA GLY A 71 3.94 -1.54 -1.00
C GLY A 71 4.57 -0.91 0.25
N ASP A 72 4.90 0.38 0.19
CA ASP A 72 5.38 1.18 1.32
C ASP A 72 4.33 1.43 2.42
N MET A 73 3.04 1.29 2.08
CA MET A 73 1.93 1.38 3.03
C MET A 73 1.63 0.04 3.71
N VAL A 74 2.20 -1.07 3.19
CA VAL A 74 1.95 -2.42 3.72
C VAL A 74 2.80 -2.65 4.96
N ARG A 75 2.13 -2.95 6.07
CA ARG A 75 2.75 -3.28 7.36
C ARG A 75 2.52 -4.75 7.67
N ASN A 76 3.56 -5.42 8.17
CA ASN A 76 3.53 -6.84 8.49
C ASN A 76 3.47 -7.11 10.01
N ASP A 77 3.38 -6.06 10.83
CA ASP A 77 3.54 -6.14 12.28
C ASP A 77 2.35 -6.77 13.02
N PHE A 78 1.39 -7.31 12.28
CA PHE A 78 0.12 -7.81 12.82
C PHE A 78 0.05 -9.34 12.78
N GLU A 79 0.73 -10.03 13.69
CA GLU A 79 0.63 -11.49 13.76
C GLU A 79 -0.66 -11.98 14.44
N TRP A 80 -1.17 -11.25 15.46
CA TRP A 80 -2.32 -11.69 16.27
C TRP A 80 -3.30 -10.55 16.56
N GLY A 81 -4.56 -10.72 16.27
CA GLY A 81 -5.62 -9.77 16.63
C GLY A 81 -6.48 -9.30 15.45
N ALA A 82 -7.63 -8.77 15.80
CA ALA A 82 -8.65 -8.34 14.86
C ALA A 82 -8.80 -6.83 14.78
N ILE A 83 -8.17 -6.11 15.70
CA ILE A 83 -8.36 -4.69 15.93
C ILE A 83 -6.99 -4.06 16.12
N LEU A 84 -6.69 -3.03 15.33
CA LEU A 84 -5.54 -2.17 15.57
C LEU A 84 -5.95 -1.11 16.58
N GLN A 85 -5.24 -1.06 17.70
CA GLN A 85 -5.43 -0.04 18.73
C GLN A 85 -4.25 0.94 18.68
N LYS A 86 -4.56 2.23 18.61
CA LYS A 86 -3.58 3.30 18.74
C LYS A 86 -3.89 4.11 19.99
N ILE A 87 -2.89 4.26 20.86
CA ILE A 87 -3.00 5.02 22.10
C ILE A 87 -2.06 6.21 21.99
N ARG A 88 -2.58 7.40 22.28
CA ARG A 88 -1.81 8.65 22.31
C ARG A 88 -2.09 9.42 23.58
N VAL A 89 -1.07 10.11 24.04
CA VAL A 89 -1.16 11.02 25.21
C VAL A 89 -0.99 12.43 24.65
N LYS A 90 -1.93 13.30 25.01
CA LYS A 90 -1.86 14.72 24.67
C LYS A 90 -0.73 15.38 25.47
N LEU A 91 -0.09 16.37 24.86
CA LEU A 91 0.96 17.14 25.55
C LEU A 91 0.36 17.81 26.78
N PRO A 92 1.03 17.72 27.95
CA PRO A 92 0.61 18.47 29.12
C PRO A 92 0.80 19.97 28.90
N GLU A 93 -0.13 20.77 29.39
CA GLU A 93 0.02 22.22 29.40
C GLU A 93 1.20 22.64 30.29
N THR A 94 2.03 23.53 29.77
CA THR A 94 3.06 24.20 30.59
C THR A 94 2.43 25.39 31.29
N VAL A 95 2.52 25.40 32.59
CA VAL A 95 2.06 26.54 33.42
C VAL A 95 3.26 27.34 33.92
N GLU A 96 3.04 28.61 34.17
CA GLU A 96 4.07 29.46 34.78
C GLU A 96 4.45 28.93 36.16
N ASP A 97 5.74 28.82 36.45
CA ASP A 97 6.19 28.31 37.75
C ASP A 97 5.95 29.34 38.85
N PRO A 98 5.01 29.03 39.80
CA PRO A 98 4.69 29.96 40.85
C PRO A 98 5.85 30.23 41.83
N ALA A 99 6.90 29.39 41.80
CA ALA A 99 8.07 29.60 42.64
C ALA A 99 8.84 30.92 42.32
N TYR A 100 8.69 31.43 41.10
CA TYR A 100 9.31 32.68 40.67
C TYR A 100 8.42 33.92 40.90
N ASN A 101 7.13 33.73 41.27
CA ASN A 101 6.14 34.79 41.43
C ASN A 101 5.42 34.68 42.79
N LEU A 102 6.16 34.34 43.86
CA LEU A 102 5.59 34.21 45.19
C LEU A 102 5.10 35.56 45.73
N THR A 103 3.85 35.59 46.19
CA THR A 103 3.25 36.76 46.83
C THR A 103 3.16 36.52 48.35
N ASP A 104 3.64 37.49 49.11
CA ASP A 104 3.60 37.39 50.58
C ASP A 104 2.18 37.21 51.11
N GLY A 105 1.98 36.21 51.98
CA GLY A 105 0.68 35.87 52.53
C GLY A 105 -0.19 34.98 51.69
N GLN A 106 0.25 34.54 50.49
CA GLN A 106 -0.45 33.58 49.65
C GLN A 106 0.29 32.24 49.61
N SER A 107 -0.45 31.15 49.66
CA SER A 107 0.08 29.78 49.47
C SER A 107 -0.24 29.24 48.11
N VAL A 108 0.67 28.43 47.53
CA VAL A 108 0.46 27.67 46.30
C VAL A 108 -0.01 26.28 46.69
N ASP A 109 -1.09 25.80 46.03
CA ASP A 109 -1.60 24.45 46.27
C ASP A 109 -0.67 23.37 45.68
N PRO A 110 -0.02 22.53 46.49
CA PRO A 110 0.87 21.48 46.02
C PRO A 110 0.12 20.16 45.70
N TRP A 111 -1.20 20.09 45.88
CA TRP A 111 -1.98 18.86 45.88
C TRP A 111 -2.86 18.72 44.62
N THR A 112 -2.82 19.66 43.70
CA THR A 112 -3.55 19.58 42.43
C THR A 112 -3.06 18.40 41.61
N ILE A 113 -4.00 17.53 41.17
CA ILE A 113 -3.69 16.33 40.38
C ILE A 113 -3.84 16.67 38.90
N TYR A 114 -2.73 16.64 38.18
CA TYR A 114 -2.68 16.81 36.72
C TYR A 114 -2.74 15.44 36.05
N LYS A 115 -3.88 15.08 35.47
CA LYS A 115 -4.07 13.80 34.79
C LYS A 115 -3.67 13.97 33.32
N PRO A 116 -2.85 13.07 32.74
CA PRO A 116 -2.61 13.06 31.31
C PRO A 116 -3.91 12.75 30.56
N ASP A 117 -4.16 13.49 29.48
CA ASP A 117 -5.28 13.23 28.57
C ASP A 117 -4.85 12.15 27.56
N VAL A 118 -5.54 11.01 27.59
CA VAL A 118 -5.20 9.83 26.79
C VAL A 118 -6.31 9.57 25.79
N THR A 119 -5.96 9.54 24.52
CA THR A 119 -6.88 9.20 23.44
C THR A 119 -6.61 7.80 22.94
N GLN A 120 -7.67 7.05 22.67
CA GLN A 120 -7.59 5.71 22.09
C GLN A 120 -8.38 5.67 20.79
N LYS A 121 -7.78 5.14 19.73
CA LYS A 121 -8.44 4.88 18.45
C LYS A 121 -8.37 3.40 18.11
N PHE A 122 -9.47 2.86 17.60
CA PHE A 122 -9.57 1.47 17.15
C PHE A 122 -9.88 1.41 15.68
N PHE A 123 -9.07 0.69 14.91
CA PHE A 123 -9.27 0.47 13.49
C PHE A 123 -9.73 -0.97 13.27
N VAL A 124 -10.94 -1.14 12.74
CA VAL A 124 -11.61 -2.45 12.64
C VAL A 124 -11.96 -2.82 11.19
N THR A 125 -11.65 -1.96 10.23
CA THR A 125 -12.01 -2.16 8.82
C THR A 125 -11.33 -3.39 8.25
N ARG A 126 -12.11 -4.43 7.90
CA ARG A 126 -11.62 -5.67 7.30
C ARG A 126 -12.28 -5.86 5.95
N THR A 127 -11.49 -6.22 4.98
CA THR A 127 -12.01 -6.63 3.68
C THR A 127 -11.50 -8.04 3.37
N PRO A 128 -12.36 -9.07 3.53
CA PRO A 128 -12.01 -10.42 3.16
C PRO A 128 -12.06 -10.56 1.63
N TYR A 129 -11.02 -11.14 1.04
CA TYR A 129 -10.95 -11.47 -0.38
C TYR A 129 -10.69 -12.95 -0.55
N MET A 130 -11.20 -13.49 -1.64
CA MET A 130 -10.95 -14.85 -2.05
C MET A 130 -10.59 -14.86 -3.54
N VAL A 131 -9.49 -15.52 -3.88
CA VAL A 131 -9.13 -15.77 -5.27
C VAL A 131 -9.35 -17.25 -5.55
N PRO A 132 -10.39 -17.61 -6.32
CA PRO A 132 -10.64 -19.00 -6.71
C PRO A 132 -9.79 -19.37 -7.93
N VAL A 133 -9.21 -20.56 -7.92
CA VAL A 133 -8.48 -21.13 -9.05
C VAL A 133 -8.92 -22.57 -9.26
N THR A 134 -9.25 -22.91 -10.50
CA THR A 134 -9.59 -24.28 -10.90
C THR A 134 -8.41 -24.89 -11.64
N ILE A 135 -8.00 -26.08 -11.22
CA ILE A 135 -6.94 -26.88 -11.85
C ILE A 135 -7.54 -28.14 -12.42
N ALA A 136 -7.53 -28.30 -13.74
CA ALA A 136 -7.97 -29.51 -14.37
C ALA A 136 -6.91 -30.62 -14.24
N ARG A 137 -7.36 -31.86 -14.02
CA ARG A 137 -6.45 -33.01 -13.88
C ARG A 137 -5.62 -33.24 -15.14
N GLU A 138 -6.13 -32.96 -16.31
CA GLU A 138 -5.38 -33.05 -17.57
C GLU A 138 -4.25 -32.03 -17.65
N GLN A 139 -4.46 -30.80 -17.18
CA GLN A 139 -3.41 -29.77 -17.10
C GLN A 139 -2.27 -30.22 -16.19
N LEU A 140 -2.60 -30.83 -15.04
CA LEU A 140 -1.61 -31.37 -14.13
C LEU A 140 -0.84 -32.53 -14.77
N LYS A 141 -1.53 -33.41 -15.50
CA LYS A 141 -0.91 -34.52 -16.24
C LYS A 141 0.04 -34.04 -17.33
N GLU A 142 -0.36 -33.03 -18.10
CA GLU A 142 0.51 -32.40 -19.10
C GLU A 142 1.74 -31.75 -18.45
N ALA A 143 1.60 -31.12 -17.28
CA ALA A 143 2.70 -30.52 -16.55
C ALA A 143 3.81 -31.54 -16.19
N PHE A 144 3.46 -32.79 -15.94
CA PHE A 144 4.42 -33.85 -15.64
C PHE A 144 5.15 -34.44 -16.87
N THR A 145 4.80 -34.01 -18.09
CA THR A 145 5.48 -34.48 -19.31
C THR A 145 6.88 -33.92 -19.49
N GLY A 146 7.21 -32.80 -18.84
CA GLY A 146 8.53 -32.20 -18.90
C GLY A 146 8.69 -30.98 -18.00
N GLU A 147 9.94 -30.63 -17.72
CA GLU A 147 10.29 -29.49 -16.85
C GLU A 147 9.76 -28.15 -17.36
N SER A 148 9.84 -27.95 -18.68
CA SER A 148 9.32 -26.73 -19.31
C SER A 148 7.81 -26.60 -19.15
N MET A 149 7.08 -27.71 -19.26
CA MET A 149 5.63 -27.76 -19.08
C MET A 149 5.24 -27.55 -17.62
N MET A 150 5.99 -28.14 -16.68
CA MET A 150 5.80 -27.89 -15.25
C MET A 150 6.07 -26.44 -14.88
N GLY A 151 7.13 -25.86 -15.39
CA GLY A 151 7.43 -24.43 -15.20
C GLY A 151 6.33 -23.52 -15.75
N ALA A 152 5.81 -23.82 -16.92
CA ALA A 152 4.71 -23.07 -17.54
C ALA A 152 3.40 -23.21 -16.74
N PHE A 153 3.11 -24.40 -16.24
CA PHE A 153 1.95 -24.66 -15.39
C PHE A 153 2.00 -23.85 -14.08
N ILE A 154 3.11 -23.94 -13.37
CA ILE A 154 3.35 -23.17 -12.14
C ILE A 154 3.19 -21.69 -12.43
N ALA A 155 3.76 -21.23 -13.54
CA ALA A 155 3.67 -19.85 -13.99
C ALA A 155 2.24 -19.39 -14.24
N ALA A 156 1.53 -20.13 -15.04
CA ALA A 156 0.20 -19.72 -15.49
C ALA A 156 -0.81 -19.71 -14.34
N VAL A 157 -0.74 -20.70 -13.45
CA VAL A 157 -1.73 -20.84 -12.37
C VAL A 157 -1.37 -19.94 -11.18
N PHE A 158 -0.16 -20.03 -10.67
CA PHE A 158 0.20 -19.36 -9.41
C PHE A 158 0.75 -17.96 -9.59
N GLY A 159 1.41 -17.67 -10.71
CA GLY A 159 1.87 -16.32 -11.02
C GLY A 159 0.70 -15.35 -11.20
N GLN A 160 -0.38 -15.78 -11.83
CA GLN A 160 -1.58 -14.97 -12.01
C GLN A 160 -2.32 -14.71 -10.69
N VAL A 161 -2.40 -15.73 -9.82
CA VAL A 161 -2.98 -15.54 -8.48
C VAL A 161 -2.22 -14.47 -7.70
N ARG A 162 -0.89 -14.57 -7.66
CA ARG A 162 -0.06 -13.58 -6.97
C ARG A 162 -0.24 -12.18 -7.55
N ASN A 163 -0.26 -12.04 -8.87
CA ASN A 163 -0.53 -10.75 -9.51
C ASN A 163 -1.92 -10.20 -9.15
N ALA A 164 -2.95 -11.06 -9.10
CA ALA A 164 -4.28 -10.66 -8.69
C ALA A 164 -4.30 -10.13 -7.25
N LEU A 165 -3.58 -10.77 -6.34
CA LEU A 165 -3.46 -10.34 -4.95
C LEU A 165 -2.76 -8.98 -4.82
N GLU A 166 -1.67 -8.77 -5.55
CA GLU A 166 -0.95 -7.48 -5.56
C GLU A 166 -1.81 -6.35 -6.16
N VAL A 167 -2.57 -6.61 -7.22
CA VAL A 167 -3.51 -5.64 -7.81
C VAL A 167 -4.63 -5.28 -6.83
N THR A 168 -5.13 -6.27 -6.08
CA THR A 168 -6.15 -6.01 -5.05
C THR A 168 -5.61 -5.14 -3.92
N LEU A 169 -4.40 -5.43 -3.45
CA LEU A 169 -3.73 -4.65 -2.42
C LEU A 169 -3.46 -3.21 -2.89
N GLU A 170 -3.05 -3.04 -4.15
CA GLU A 170 -2.89 -1.72 -4.76
C GLU A 170 -4.22 -0.94 -4.82
N SER A 171 -5.31 -1.62 -5.15
CA SER A 171 -6.65 -1.01 -5.16
C SER A 171 -7.08 -0.53 -3.77
N LEU A 172 -6.74 -1.29 -2.72
CA LEU A 172 -6.98 -0.86 -1.33
C LEU A 172 -6.11 0.33 -0.92
N GLY A 173 -4.86 0.38 -1.37
CA GLY A 173 -3.99 1.55 -1.14
C GLY A 173 -4.57 2.82 -1.75
N ARG A 174 -5.08 2.74 -2.98
CA ARG A 174 -5.79 3.86 -3.62
C ARG A 174 -7.06 4.23 -2.87
N LEU A 175 -7.83 3.25 -2.43
CA LEU A 175 -9.04 3.49 -1.65
C LEU A 175 -8.73 4.21 -0.34
N ALA A 176 -7.69 3.81 0.38
CA ALA A 176 -7.27 4.45 1.62
C ALA A 176 -6.88 5.91 1.39
N ILE A 177 -6.07 6.19 0.36
CA ILE A 177 -5.70 7.58 0.00
C ILE A 177 -6.93 8.38 -0.43
N ALA A 178 -7.77 7.83 -1.29
CA ALA A 178 -8.97 8.53 -1.77
C ALA A 178 -9.93 8.87 -0.62
N ASN A 179 -10.13 7.94 0.31
CA ASN A 179 -10.94 8.19 1.50
C ASN A 179 -10.31 9.25 2.41
N MET A 180 -8.99 9.22 2.60
CA MET A 180 -8.29 10.25 3.39
C MET A 180 -8.44 11.64 2.77
N ILE A 181 -8.28 11.78 1.45
CA ILE A 181 -8.51 13.03 0.72
C ILE A 181 -9.95 13.52 0.92
N ALA A 182 -10.94 12.62 0.81
CA ALA A 182 -12.34 12.98 0.96
C ALA A 182 -12.69 13.45 2.39
N GLU A 183 -12.10 12.83 3.41
CA GLU A 183 -12.30 13.18 4.82
C GLU A 183 -11.56 14.48 5.22
N THR A 184 -10.52 14.86 4.49
CA THR A 184 -9.61 15.96 4.87
C THR A 184 -9.71 17.18 3.94
N GLY A 185 -10.90 17.52 3.46
CA GLY A 185 -11.10 18.62 2.51
C GLY A 185 -10.50 19.97 2.93
N ALA A 186 -10.40 20.24 4.24
CA ALA A 186 -9.77 21.45 4.76
C ALA A 186 -8.23 21.48 4.62
N ARG A 187 -7.61 20.36 4.26
CA ARG A 187 -6.15 20.20 4.12
C ARG A 187 -5.71 20.20 2.65
N GLU A 188 -6.54 20.73 1.78
CA GLU A 188 -6.22 20.98 0.38
C GLU A 188 -5.26 22.16 0.24
N VAL A 189 -4.13 21.93 -0.44
CA VAL A 189 -3.22 22.99 -0.87
C VAL A 189 -3.50 23.30 -2.34
N LYS A 190 -4.06 24.48 -2.59
CA LYS A 190 -4.50 24.93 -3.92
C LYS A 190 -3.37 25.64 -4.64
N LEU A 191 -2.54 24.89 -5.36
CA LEU A 191 -1.31 25.39 -5.94
C LEU A 191 -1.51 26.58 -6.89
N VAL A 192 -2.54 26.55 -7.72
CA VAL A 192 -2.81 27.66 -8.67
C VAL A 192 -3.32 28.90 -7.95
N THR A 193 -4.24 28.72 -7.01
CA THR A 193 -4.77 29.82 -6.21
C THR A 193 -3.67 30.49 -5.39
N ASP A 194 -2.84 29.68 -4.70
CA ASP A 194 -1.75 30.18 -3.88
C ASP A 194 -0.68 30.88 -4.71
N TYR A 195 -0.30 30.32 -5.88
CA TYR A 195 0.65 30.94 -6.81
C TYR A 195 0.16 32.28 -7.33
N ASN A 196 -1.09 32.34 -7.82
CA ASN A 196 -1.65 33.56 -8.34
C ASN A 196 -1.78 34.66 -7.27
N ALA A 197 -2.02 34.28 -6.01
CA ALA A 197 -2.04 35.22 -4.89
C ALA A 197 -0.65 35.74 -4.57
N GLU A 198 0.41 34.92 -4.64
CA GLU A 198 1.80 35.30 -4.37
C GLU A 198 2.39 36.17 -5.48
N VAL A 199 2.15 35.83 -6.75
CA VAL A 199 2.59 36.64 -7.90
C VAL A 199 1.91 38.01 -7.93
N GLY A 200 0.68 38.11 -7.43
CA GLY A 200 -0.06 39.36 -7.31
C GLY A 200 -0.51 39.97 -8.62
N ALA A 201 -1.05 41.20 -8.56
CA ALA A 201 -1.70 41.86 -9.69
C ALA A 201 -0.74 42.31 -10.82
N GLY A 202 0.57 42.18 -10.66
CA GLY A 202 1.55 42.57 -11.67
C GLY A 202 2.28 41.43 -12.39
N GLY A 203 1.97 40.17 -12.01
CA GLY A 203 2.58 38.98 -12.60
C GLY A 203 1.68 38.22 -13.54
N GLU A 204 2.24 37.25 -14.27
CA GLU A 204 1.46 36.35 -15.11
C GLU A 204 0.74 35.32 -14.24
N THR A 205 -0.59 35.33 -14.29
CA THR A 205 -1.42 34.36 -13.60
C THR A 205 -1.61 33.10 -14.46
N VAL A 206 -1.74 31.95 -13.81
CA VAL A 206 -1.98 30.67 -14.47
C VAL A 206 -3.38 30.13 -14.14
N THR A 207 -3.88 29.25 -14.98
CA THR A 207 -5.09 28.48 -14.74
C THR A 207 -4.73 27.00 -14.59
N ALA A 208 -5.63 26.17 -14.07
CA ALA A 208 -5.40 24.72 -13.98
C ALA A 208 -4.98 24.09 -15.33
N ALA A 209 -5.49 24.61 -16.45
CA ALA A 209 -5.19 24.12 -17.80
C ALA A 209 -3.79 24.53 -18.29
N THR A 210 -3.28 25.70 -17.88
CA THR A 210 -1.99 26.25 -18.34
C THR A 210 -0.85 26.03 -17.34
N ALA A 211 -1.16 25.85 -16.07
CA ALA A 211 -0.19 25.74 -14.97
C ALA A 211 0.92 24.69 -15.22
N LEU A 212 0.58 23.53 -15.76
CA LEU A 212 1.56 22.48 -16.05
C LEU A 212 2.48 22.79 -17.25
N GLN A 213 2.27 23.91 -17.92
CA GLN A 213 3.11 24.38 -19.04
C GLN A 213 4.00 25.56 -18.65
N ASP A 214 3.74 26.16 -17.48
CA ASP A 214 4.49 27.31 -16.97
C ASP A 214 5.67 26.87 -16.08
N PRO A 215 6.91 27.15 -16.48
CA PRO A 215 8.09 26.81 -15.68
C PRO A 215 8.16 27.53 -14.32
N ALA A 216 7.64 28.75 -14.21
CA ALA A 216 7.65 29.50 -12.95
C ALA A 216 6.70 28.87 -11.94
N PHE A 217 5.48 28.52 -12.39
CA PHE A 217 4.54 27.78 -11.57
C PHE A 217 5.07 26.41 -11.13
N LEU A 218 5.73 25.66 -12.00
CA LEU A 218 6.28 24.35 -11.63
C LEU A 218 7.38 24.45 -10.57
N ARG A 219 8.25 25.48 -10.62
CA ARG A 219 9.24 25.78 -9.57
C ARG A 219 8.55 26.14 -8.25
N TYR A 220 7.54 26.98 -8.31
CA TYR A 220 6.72 27.32 -7.15
C TYR A 220 6.10 26.07 -6.51
N ALA A 221 5.49 25.21 -7.31
CA ALA A 221 4.85 23.99 -6.82
C ALA A 221 5.84 23.08 -6.07
N VAL A 222 7.07 22.89 -6.59
CA VAL A 222 8.12 22.16 -5.89
C VAL A 222 8.50 22.83 -4.56
N THR A 223 8.69 24.14 -4.57
CA THR A 223 9.01 24.90 -3.36
C THR A 223 7.89 24.75 -2.33
N ARG A 224 6.63 24.85 -2.75
CA ARG A 224 5.48 24.72 -1.87
C ARG A 224 5.37 23.32 -1.24
N ILE A 225 5.61 22.27 -2.03
CA ILE A 225 5.64 20.89 -1.50
C ILE A 225 6.77 20.73 -0.47
N LYS A 226 7.97 21.27 -0.73
CA LYS A 226 9.10 21.23 0.22
C LYS A 226 8.78 21.99 1.50
N SER A 227 8.21 23.20 1.40
CA SER A 227 7.81 23.98 2.57
C SER A 227 6.78 23.24 3.43
N MET A 228 5.81 22.56 2.79
CA MET A 228 4.84 21.71 3.53
C MET A 228 5.52 20.54 4.24
N SER A 229 6.53 19.95 3.60
CA SER A 229 7.35 18.91 4.23
C SER A 229 8.13 19.45 5.44
N ASP A 230 8.63 20.69 5.38
CA ASP A 230 9.30 21.33 6.53
C ASP A 230 8.30 21.66 7.66
N TYR A 231 7.10 22.13 7.31
CA TYR A 231 6.06 22.43 8.31
C TYR A 231 5.54 21.18 9.04
N PHE A 232 5.67 20.00 8.44
CA PHE A 232 5.30 18.76 9.12
C PHE A 232 6.27 18.37 10.25
N GLU A 233 7.50 18.91 10.26
CA GLU A 233 8.46 18.67 11.33
C GLU A 233 8.12 19.47 12.60
N ASP A 234 7.33 20.53 12.46
CA ASP A 234 6.90 21.33 13.60
C ASP A 234 5.69 20.69 14.31
N MET A 235 5.72 20.75 15.64
CA MET A 235 4.61 20.28 16.47
C MET A 235 3.39 21.17 16.27
N GLY A 236 2.27 20.57 15.85
CA GLY A 236 1.05 21.34 15.61
C GLY A 236 -0.19 20.50 15.30
N THR A 237 -1.29 21.20 15.10
CA THR A 237 -2.60 20.61 14.78
C THR A 237 -3.13 21.04 13.40
N LEU A 238 -2.36 21.82 12.65
CA LEU A 238 -2.83 22.44 11.41
C LEU A 238 -3.07 21.43 10.29
N TYR A 239 -2.31 20.34 10.28
CA TYR A 239 -2.33 19.33 9.21
C TYR A 239 -2.96 18.01 9.65
N ASN A 240 -3.59 17.97 10.82
CA ASN A 240 -4.30 16.83 11.38
C ASN A 240 -5.76 17.19 11.75
N ASP A 241 -6.48 16.33 12.46
CA ASP A 241 -7.89 16.57 12.87
C ASP A 241 -8.04 17.57 14.05
N GLY A 242 -6.94 18.14 14.53
CA GLY A 242 -6.93 19.08 15.65
C GLY A 242 -7.09 18.43 17.01
N SER A 243 -7.20 17.11 17.09
CA SER A 243 -7.43 16.40 18.35
C SER A 243 -6.17 16.30 19.21
N ILE A 244 -5.01 16.19 18.58
CA ILE A 244 -3.71 16.02 19.22
C ILE A 244 -2.64 16.74 18.39
N GLU A 245 -1.72 17.41 19.08
CA GLU A 245 -0.52 17.97 18.45
C GLU A 245 0.37 16.84 17.97
N THR A 246 0.79 16.90 16.70
CA THR A 246 1.68 15.93 16.08
C THR A 246 2.76 16.60 15.25
N PHE A 247 3.87 15.92 15.09
CA PHE A 247 4.93 16.29 14.15
C PHE A 247 5.35 15.04 13.37
N THR A 248 5.88 15.23 12.18
CA THR A 248 6.33 14.14 11.31
C THR A 248 7.75 14.41 10.85
N PRO A 249 8.75 13.68 11.37
CA PRO A 249 10.13 13.83 10.90
C PRO A 249 10.24 13.41 9.42
N LYS A 250 11.23 13.95 8.71
CA LYS A 250 11.46 13.67 7.27
C LYS A 250 11.53 12.20 6.92
N SER A 251 12.06 11.35 7.82
CA SER A 251 12.15 9.90 7.64
C SER A 251 10.78 9.22 7.51
N ASP A 252 9.78 9.76 8.19
CA ASP A 252 8.45 9.18 8.31
C ASP A 252 7.44 9.85 7.37
N GLN A 253 7.87 10.87 6.64
CA GLN A 253 7.08 11.49 5.59
C GLN A 253 7.07 10.62 4.33
N LYS A 254 5.89 10.49 3.72
CA LYS A 254 5.68 9.83 2.44
C LYS A 254 5.05 10.80 1.46
N LEU A 255 5.69 10.94 0.30
CA LEU A 255 5.19 11.78 -0.79
C LEU A 255 4.84 10.88 -1.99
N LYS A 256 3.60 10.99 -2.45
CA LYS A 256 3.16 10.36 -3.69
C LYS A 256 2.79 11.43 -4.71
N VAL A 257 3.32 11.30 -5.91
CA VAL A 257 3.18 12.29 -6.98
C VAL A 257 2.55 11.66 -8.20
N LEU A 258 1.64 12.36 -8.86
CA LEU A 258 1.03 11.92 -10.11
C LEU A 258 2.11 11.90 -11.23
N SER A 259 2.16 10.83 -12.02
CA SER A 259 3.20 10.64 -13.03
C SER A 259 3.25 11.78 -14.07
N ASP A 260 2.10 12.30 -14.48
CA ASP A 260 2.04 13.39 -15.46
C ASP A 260 2.61 14.70 -14.88
N PHE A 261 2.37 14.95 -13.60
CA PHE A 261 2.95 16.09 -12.87
C PHE A 261 4.45 15.93 -12.66
N GLU A 262 4.90 14.76 -12.22
CA GLU A 262 6.33 14.43 -12.06
C GLU A 262 7.11 14.69 -13.36
N ARG A 263 6.60 14.20 -14.51
CA ARG A 263 7.26 14.39 -15.80
C ARG A 263 7.38 15.86 -16.20
N ARG A 264 6.41 16.69 -15.82
CA ARG A 264 6.49 18.14 -16.04
C ARG A 264 7.54 18.77 -15.14
N LEU A 265 7.59 18.37 -13.87
CA LEU A 265 8.62 18.84 -12.95
C LEU A 265 10.03 18.48 -13.43
N GLU A 266 10.26 17.23 -13.85
CA GLU A 266 11.56 16.80 -14.42
C GLU A 266 12.00 17.66 -15.63
N THR A 267 11.07 18.01 -16.51
CA THR A 267 11.38 18.84 -17.68
C THR A 267 11.91 20.21 -17.28
N VAL A 268 11.37 20.82 -16.24
CA VAL A 268 11.83 22.13 -15.74
C VAL A 268 13.18 22.02 -15.03
N VAL A 269 13.42 20.93 -14.32
CA VAL A 269 14.71 20.66 -13.67
C VAL A 269 15.84 20.51 -14.67
N GLN A 270 15.63 19.74 -15.73
CA GLN A 270 16.63 19.55 -16.82
C GLN A 270 16.96 20.85 -17.57
N TYR A 271 16.00 21.77 -17.68
CA TYR A 271 16.22 23.08 -18.31
C TYR A 271 17.03 24.07 -17.44
N SER A 272 17.02 23.86 -16.11
CA SER A 272 17.82 24.67 -15.19
C SER A 272 19.12 23.96 -14.80
N ALA A 273 20.01 23.75 -15.74
CA ALA A 273 21.28 22.98 -15.66
C ALA A 273 22.28 23.41 -14.55
N PHE A 274 21.88 24.23 -13.58
CA PHE A 274 22.79 24.76 -12.55
C PHE A 274 22.42 24.38 -11.10
N ASN A 275 21.28 23.70 -10.82
CA ASN A 275 20.92 23.37 -9.44
C ASN A 275 20.09 22.08 -9.35
N GLU A 276 20.69 20.92 -9.66
CA GLU A 276 20.06 19.60 -9.44
C GLU A 276 19.65 19.35 -7.99
N GLU A 277 20.38 19.89 -7.01
CA GLU A 277 20.08 19.72 -5.59
C GLU A 277 18.87 20.53 -5.10
N MET A 278 18.52 21.63 -5.75
CA MET A 278 17.40 22.48 -5.31
C MET A 278 16.02 22.00 -5.75
N VAL A 279 15.91 21.06 -6.68
CA VAL A 279 14.64 20.66 -7.26
C VAL A 279 14.35 19.16 -7.07
N SER A 280 15.29 18.38 -6.52
CA SER A 280 14.99 16.98 -6.23
C SER A 280 14.02 16.88 -5.03
N LEU A 281 12.85 16.35 -5.29
CA LEU A 281 11.95 15.85 -4.25
C LEU A 281 12.55 14.52 -3.76
N ASN A 282 13.21 14.54 -2.60
CA ASN A 282 13.81 13.32 -2.06
C ASN A 282 12.72 12.32 -1.68
N ALA A 283 12.91 11.06 -2.10
CA ALA A 283 12.11 9.91 -1.71
C ALA A 283 10.59 10.01 -1.96
N PHE A 284 10.19 10.34 -3.19
CA PHE A 284 8.78 10.27 -3.59
C PHE A 284 8.48 8.98 -4.39
N GLN A 285 7.22 8.62 -4.41
CA GLN A 285 6.70 7.52 -5.24
C GLN A 285 5.74 8.04 -6.28
N THR A 286 5.92 7.57 -7.51
CA THR A 286 5.07 7.96 -8.62
C THR A 286 3.83 7.11 -8.70
N VAL A 287 2.67 7.75 -8.83
CA VAL A 287 1.37 7.13 -9.01
C VAL A 287 0.81 7.50 -10.38
N ASN A 288 0.32 6.52 -11.15
CA ASN A 288 -0.19 6.77 -12.50
C ASN A 288 -1.63 7.30 -12.51
N PHE A 289 -2.41 6.99 -11.48
CA PHE A 289 -3.79 7.42 -11.30
C PHE A 289 -4.22 7.25 -9.85
N TRP A 290 -5.14 8.07 -9.39
CA TRP A 290 -5.59 8.05 -7.98
C TRP A 290 -6.72 7.07 -7.75
N GLN A 291 -7.60 6.86 -8.72
CA GLN A 291 -8.75 5.97 -8.57
C GLN A 291 -8.95 5.08 -9.80
N GLY A 292 -9.53 3.89 -9.59
CA GLY A 292 -9.93 2.96 -10.64
C GLY A 292 -8.91 1.85 -10.88
N GLN A 293 -9.11 1.15 -11.98
CA GLN A 293 -8.26 0.08 -12.50
C GLN A 293 -7.82 0.46 -13.92
N ASN A 294 -6.92 -0.32 -14.51
CA ASN A 294 -6.33 -0.04 -15.84
C ASN A 294 -7.33 0.26 -16.96
N THR A 295 -8.57 -0.21 -16.87
CA THR A 295 -9.61 0.01 -17.89
C THR A 295 -10.42 1.28 -17.69
N ASN A 296 -10.58 1.73 -16.43
CA ASN A 296 -11.36 2.92 -16.06
C ASN A 296 -10.63 3.66 -14.94
N ALA A 297 -9.55 4.37 -15.29
CA ALA A 297 -8.74 5.09 -14.35
C ALA A 297 -9.09 6.59 -14.34
N ASN A 298 -9.38 7.11 -13.15
CA ASN A 298 -9.40 8.56 -12.92
C ASN A 298 -7.96 8.96 -12.54
N ARG A 299 -7.26 9.65 -13.44
CA ARG A 299 -5.84 9.94 -13.25
C ARG A 299 -5.63 10.94 -12.15
N ASP A 300 -6.26 12.08 -12.23
CA ASP A 300 -6.08 13.27 -11.39
C ASP A 300 -7.27 13.55 -10.47
N SER A 301 -8.27 12.70 -10.45
CA SER A 301 -9.50 12.89 -9.70
C SER A 301 -9.93 11.65 -8.93
N ILE A 302 -10.72 11.88 -7.90
CA ILE A 302 -11.41 10.85 -7.12
C ILE A 302 -12.90 11.17 -7.00
N VAL A 303 -13.72 10.13 -6.98
CA VAL A 303 -15.15 10.19 -6.64
C VAL A 303 -15.42 9.07 -5.64
N ILE A 304 -15.68 9.41 -4.40
CA ILE A 304 -15.81 8.42 -3.31
C ILE A 304 -16.86 8.88 -2.30
N LYS A 305 -17.52 7.92 -1.69
CA LYS A 305 -18.35 8.15 -0.51
C LYS A 305 -17.46 8.13 0.72
N ARG A 306 -17.49 9.20 1.52
CA ARG A 306 -16.76 9.30 2.78
C ARG A 306 -17.16 8.17 3.73
N ALA A 307 -16.19 7.61 4.42
CA ALA A 307 -16.44 6.55 5.37
C ALA A 307 -17.20 7.06 6.62
N SER A 308 -16.99 8.34 6.98
CA SER A 308 -17.58 8.96 8.18
C SER A 308 -19.10 9.19 8.07
N ASP A 309 -19.59 9.67 6.94
CA ASP A 309 -21.00 10.12 6.78
C ASP A 309 -21.70 9.58 5.51
N GLY A 310 -20.97 8.83 4.66
CA GLY A 310 -21.50 8.31 3.40
C GLY A 310 -21.74 9.36 2.31
N THR A 311 -21.34 10.60 2.52
CA THR A 311 -21.49 11.68 1.53
C THR A 311 -20.55 11.45 0.35
N GLU A 312 -21.07 11.55 -0.87
CA GLU A 312 -20.27 11.47 -2.08
C GLU A 312 -19.44 12.74 -2.25
N THR A 313 -18.14 12.57 -2.35
CA THR A 313 -17.16 13.64 -2.49
C THR A 313 -16.38 13.45 -3.77
N THR A 314 -16.29 14.52 -4.58
CA THR A 314 -15.47 14.58 -5.80
C THR A 314 -14.35 15.58 -5.58
N VAL A 315 -13.11 15.16 -5.80
CA VAL A 315 -11.94 16.04 -5.80
C VAL A 315 -11.21 15.85 -7.12
N ASN A 316 -10.92 16.95 -7.81
CA ASN A 316 -10.29 16.95 -9.13
C ASN A 316 -8.89 17.59 -9.05
N ASN A 317 -8.10 17.39 -10.11
CA ASN A 317 -6.80 18.02 -10.29
C ASN A 317 -5.79 17.71 -9.16
N ILE A 318 -5.81 16.49 -8.60
CA ILE A 318 -4.92 16.07 -7.53
C ILE A 318 -3.55 15.74 -8.13
N MET A 319 -2.51 16.49 -7.73
CA MET A 319 -1.16 16.35 -8.26
C MET A 319 -0.24 15.55 -7.34
N ALA A 320 -0.36 15.74 -6.04
CA ALA A 320 0.47 15.06 -5.05
C ALA A 320 -0.25 14.90 -3.71
N VAL A 321 0.25 13.96 -2.89
CA VAL A 321 -0.21 13.73 -1.52
C VAL A 321 1.02 13.56 -0.63
N LEU A 322 1.09 14.33 0.45
CA LEU A 322 2.13 14.24 1.48
C LEU A 322 1.47 13.81 2.79
N TYR A 323 2.01 12.78 3.44
CA TYR A 323 1.42 12.23 4.65
C TYR A 323 2.44 11.56 5.56
N ASP A 324 2.08 11.45 6.81
CA ASP A 324 2.79 10.66 7.82
C ASP A 324 2.65 9.16 7.54
N VAL A 325 3.71 8.39 7.72
CA VAL A 325 3.70 6.94 7.56
C VAL A 325 2.62 6.25 8.41
N GLU A 326 2.23 6.86 9.53
CA GLU A 326 1.18 6.37 10.41
C GLU A 326 -0.24 6.85 10.06
N ALA A 327 -0.37 7.81 9.13
CA ALA A 327 -1.67 8.32 8.68
C ALA A 327 -2.45 7.30 7.88
N LEU A 328 -1.77 6.48 7.12
CA LEU A 328 -2.33 5.50 6.20
C LEU A 328 -1.61 4.16 6.34
N GLY A 329 -2.36 3.07 6.36
CA GLY A 329 -1.74 1.75 6.40
C GLY A 329 -2.61 0.65 5.80
N LEU A 330 -1.91 -0.36 5.30
CA LEU A 330 -2.46 -1.60 4.80
C LEU A 330 -1.87 -2.75 5.62
N TYR A 331 -2.70 -3.60 6.16
CA TYR A 331 -2.26 -4.83 6.81
C TYR A 331 -2.75 -6.03 6.02
N ARG A 332 -1.85 -6.97 5.80
CA ARG A 332 -2.14 -8.26 5.21
C ARG A 332 -2.09 -9.30 6.33
N LYS A 333 -3.21 -9.96 6.55
CA LYS A 333 -3.34 -10.99 7.56
C LYS A 333 -3.92 -12.26 6.96
N ASP A 334 -3.43 -13.39 7.46
CA ASP A 334 -3.94 -14.73 7.22
C ASP A 334 -4.12 -15.07 5.73
N GLU A 335 -3.15 -15.78 5.18
CA GLU A 335 -3.29 -16.45 3.89
C GLU A 335 -3.59 -17.92 4.16
N ASP A 336 -4.88 -18.27 4.06
CA ASP A 336 -5.30 -19.66 4.07
C ASP A 336 -5.52 -20.12 2.64
N VAL A 337 -4.91 -21.24 2.29
CA VAL A 337 -5.08 -21.85 0.99
C VAL A 337 -5.72 -23.21 1.18
N LEU A 338 -6.93 -23.35 0.66
CA LEU A 338 -7.73 -24.58 0.77
C LEU A 338 -8.01 -25.15 -0.62
N THR A 339 -7.80 -26.43 -0.77
CA THR A 339 -8.09 -27.16 -2.02
C THR A 339 -9.21 -28.17 -1.76
N THR A 340 -10.19 -28.22 -2.67
CA THR A 340 -11.27 -29.21 -2.58
C THR A 340 -10.78 -30.59 -3.05
N PRO A 341 -11.45 -31.68 -2.62
CA PRO A 341 -11.33 -32.95 -3.27
C PRO A 341 -11.65 -32.85 -4.77
N VAL A 342 -11.20 -33.84 -5.54
CA VAL A 342 -11.50 -33.90 -6.98
C VAL A 342 -13.01 -33.97 -7.24
N ASN A 343 -13.47 -33.09 -8.15
CA ASN A 343 -14.80 -33.23 -8.70
C ASN A 343 -14.79 -34.41 -9.69
N ALA A 344 -15.41 -35.51 -9.33
CA ALA A 344 -15.38 -36.76 -10.12
C ALA A 344 -16.01 -36.60 -11.52
N LYS A 345 -17.03 -35.75 -11.68
CA LYS A 345 -17.70 -35.51 -12.96
C LYS A 345 -16.91 -34.60 -13.89
N GLY A 346 -16.24 -33.57 -13.33
CA GLY A 346 -15.53 -32.57 -14.08
C GLY A 346 -14.02 -32.79 -14.14
N MET A 347 -13.49 -33.75 -13.36
CA MET A 347 -12.05 -34.06 -13.26
C MET A 347 -11.18 -32.83 -12.97
N TYR A 348 -11.59 -31.96 -12.01
CA TYR A 348 -10.88 -30.76 -11.61
C TYR A 348 -10.82 -30.61 -10.08
N TYR A 349 -9.89 -29.77 -9.63
CA TYR A 349 -9.74 -29.33 -8.25
C TYR A 349 -9.96 -27.82 -8.19
N ASN A 350 -10.61 -27.33 -7.13
CA ASN A 350 -10.69 -25.92 -6.84
C ASN A 350 -9.76 -25.57 -5.69
N THR A 351 -8.92 -24.58 -5.88
CA THR A 351 -8.08 -24.01 -4.85
C THR A 351 -8.57 -22.59 -4.56
N PHE A 352 -8.75 -22.30 -3.28
CA PHE A 352 -9.24 -21.02 -2.80
C PHE A 352 -8.15 -20.35 -1.96
N TYR A 353 -7.69 -19.19 -2.41
CA TYR A 353 -6.76 -18.34 -1.66
C TYR A 353 -7.58 -17.34 -0.86
N HIS A 354 -7.66 -17.51 0.45
CA HIS A 354 -8.35 -16.63 1.36
C HIS A 354 -7.38 -15.60 1.94
N LEU A 355 -7.75 -14.33 1.85
CA LEU A 355 -6.97 -13.22 2.38
C LEU A 355 -7.86 -12.33 3.22
N LYS A 356 -7.34 -11.91 4.35
CA LYS A 356 -7.93 -10.84 5.14
C LYS A 356 -6.99 -9.65 5.06
N GLN A 357 -7.50 -8.55 4.55
CA GLN A 357 -6.76 -7.30 4.46
C GLN A 357 -7.48 -6.25 5.32
N LEU A 358 -6.69 -5.47 6.03
CA LEU A 358 -7.16 -4.33 6.79
C LEU A 358 -6.55 -3.09 6.17
N TRP A 359 -7.35 -2.07 5.96
CA TRP A 359 -6.87 -0.73 5.66
C TRP A 359 -7.35 0.24 6.74
N PHE A 360 -6.59 1.27 7.02
CA PHE A 360 -6.98 2.27 8.00
C PHE A 360 -6.50 3.66 7.57
N ASN A 361 -7.24 4.66 8.02
CA ASN A 361 -6.92 6.08 7.93
C ASN A 361 -6.94 6.66 9.33
N ASP A 362 -5.85 7.31 9.74
CA ASP A 362 -5.79 8.05 10.99
C ASP A 362 -5.76 9.55 10.71
N LEU A 363 -6.89 10.20 10.93
CA LEU A 363 -7.07 11.64 10.72
C LEU A 363 -6.29 12.50 11.72
N SER A 364 -5.80 11.91 12.82
CA SER A 364 -4.97 12.62 13.81
C SER A 364 -3.51 12.76 13.40
N GLU A 365 -3.11 12.13 12.29
CA GLU A 365 -1.78 12.29 11.73
C GLU A 365 -1.74 13.37 10.63
N ASN A 366 -0.54 13.87 10.39
CA ASN A 366 -0.32 14.88 9.36
C ASN A 366 -0.59 14.33 7.96
N PHE A 367 -1.44 15.04 7.22
CA PHE A 367 -1.82 14.71 5.85
C PHE A 367 -2.21 15.98 5.10
N VAL A 368 -1.68 16.17 3.91
CA VAL A 368 -2.10 17.21 2.95
C VAL A 368 -2.12 16.66 1.54
N TYR A 369 -2.95 17.24 0.69
CA TYR A 369 -2.95 16.95 -0.73
C TYR A 369 -2.93 18.24 -1.55
N PHE A 370 -2.29 18.17 -2.71
CA PHE A 370 -2.02 19.30 -3.58
C PHE A 370 -2.86 19.19 -4.84
N THR A 371 -3.56 20.29 -5.17
CA THR A 371 -4.41 20.36 -6.37
C THR A 371 -4.02 21.53 -7.26
N LEU A 372 -4.43 21.49 -8.54
CA LEU A 372 -4.33 22.62 -9.48
C LEU A 372 -5.56 23.55 -9.40
N ASN A 373 -6.22 23.63 -8.28
CA ASN A 373 -7.38 24.50 -8.10
C ASN A 373 -6.95 25.92 -7.71
#